data_ef6239d5c169a718a5a7bfa14135f4a9
#
_entry.id   ef6239d5c169a718a5a7bfa14135f4a9
#
_cell.length_a   1.000
_cell.length_b   1.000
_cell.length_c   1.000
_cell.angle_alpha   90.00
_cell.angle_beta   90.00
_cell.angle_gamma   90.00
#
_symmetry.space_group_name_H-M   'P 1'
#
loop_
_entity.id
_entity.type
_entity.pdbx_description
1 polymer ?
#
loop_
_entity_poly.entity_id
_entity_poly.type
_entity_poly.pdbx_seq_one_letter_code
_entity_poly.pdbx_strand_id
1 'polypeptide(L)'
;MDYIRWIAMGWMLSCTLVNAWAQPAMFKGADLKLGEQLIAEHKCSACHTRRVGGDGSDIYNPQGRINTPGFLRGMVEQCNTELNLGMFPEDVNAVAAVLNRNHYKFK
;
A
#
# COMPACT_ATOMS: atom_id res chain seq x y z
N MET A 1 -12.06 39.06 -51.54
CA MET A 1 -11.48 39.42 -50.23
C MET A 1 -11.80 38.30 -49.28
N ASP A 2 -10.87 37.40 -49.15
CA ASP A 2 -11.10 36.22 -48.35
C ASP A 2 -10.50 36.44 -46.96
N TYR A 3 -11.39 36.64 -45.99
CA TYR A 3 -10.95 36.70 -44.59
C TYR A 3 -10.76 35.29 -44.08
N ILE A 4 -9.50 34.84 -44.08
CA ILE A 4 -9.12 33.61 -43.43
C ILE A 4 -9.17 33.87 -41.93
N ARG A 5 -10.28 33.47 -41.31
CA ARG A 5 -10.36 33.47 -39.86
C ARG A 5 -9.54 32.27 -39.33
N TRP A 6 -8.37 32.59 -38.88
CA TRP A 6 -7.59 31.61 -38.10
C TRP A 6 -8.31 31.38 -36.79
N ILE A 7 -9.04 30.28 -36.73
CA ILE A 7 -9.54 29.78 -35.43
C ILE A 7 -8.35 29.12 -34.79
N ALA A 8 -7.71 29.85 -33.90
CA ALA A 8 -6.72 29.26 -32.99
C ALA A 8 -7.50 28.31 -32.09
N MET A 9 -7.49 27.02 -32.45
CA MET A 9 -7.94 25.96 -31.58
C MET A 9 -6.90 25.80 -30.48
N GLY A 10 -7.16 26.50 -29.39
CA GLY A 10 -6.40 26.29 -28.17
C GLY A 10 -6.64 24.90 -27.64
N TRP A 11 -5.69 24.03 -27.86
CA TRP A 11 -5.63 22.74 -27.17
C TRP A 11 -5.28 23.05 -25.71
N MET A 12 -6.31 23.14 -24.87
CA MET A 12 -6.09 23.07 -23.45
C MET A 12 -5.62 21.65 -23.15
N LEU A 13 -4.31 21.49 -23.00
CA LEU A 13 -3.75 20.32 -22.34
C LEU A 13 -4.27 20.36 -20.90
N SER A 14 -5.33 19.62 -20.65
CA SER A 14 -5.77 19.33 -19.30
C SER A 14 -4.69 18.44 -18.69
N CYS A 15 -3.73 19.03 -18.01
CA CYS A 15 -2.83 18.29 -17.12
C CYS A 15 -3.68 17.74 -15.98
N THR A 16 -4.24 16.56 -16.17
CA THR A 16 -4.72 15.79 -15.05
C THR A 16 -3.51 15.44 -14.20
N LEU A 17 -3.34 16.15 -13.10
CA LEU A 17 -2.40 15.76 -12.06
C LEU A 17 -2.91 14.43 -11.51
N VAL A 18 -2.41 13.34 -12.09
CA VAL A 18 -2.54 12.02 -11.48
C VAL A 18 -1.68 12.11 -10.22
N ASN A 19 -2.32 12.23 -9.07
CA ASN A 19 -1.66 12.09 -7.79
C ASN A 19 -1.19 10.64 -7.68
N ALA A 20 -0.05 10.34 -8.32
CA ALA A 20 0.64 9.09 -8.13
C ALA A 20 1.14 9.08 -6.68
N TRP A 21 0.47 8.34 -5.82
CA TRP A 21 0.95 8.13 -4.47
C TRP A 21 2.30 7.42 -4.53
N ALA A 22 3.35 8.14 -4.09
CA ALA A 22 4.71 7.63 -4.12
C ALA A 22 4.90 6.65 -2.96
N GLN A 23 5.06 5.36 -3.29
CA GLN A 23 5.43 4.36 -2.31
C GLN A 23 6.91 4.50 -1.91
N PRO A 24 7.26 4.11 -0.67
CA PRO A 24 8.66 3.96 -0.29
C PRO A 24 9.42 3.07 -1.26
N ALA A 25 10.69 3.38 -1.49
CA ALA A 25 11.53 2.65 -2.45
C ALA A 25 11.55 1.14 -2.20
N MET A 26 11.52 0.72 -0.93
CA MET A 26 11.52 -0.71 -0.56
C MET A 26 10.27 -1.46 -0.98
N PHE A 27 9.15 -0.76 -1.22
CA PHE A 27 7.90 -1.36 -1.70
C PHE A 27 7.68 -1.16 -3.19
N LYS A 28 8.60 -0.49 -3.86
CA LYS A 28 8.50 -0.26 -5.29
C LYS A 28 8.58 -1.59 -6.04
N GLY A 29 7.58 -1.85 -6.91
CA GLY A 29 7.49 -3.10 -7.63
C GLY A 29 6.88 -4.26 -6.84
N ALA A 30 6.44 -4.04 -5.59
CA ALA A 30 5.74 -5.07 -4.82
C ALA A 30 4.42 -5.47 -5.50
N ASP A 31 4.10 -6.76 -5.46
CA ASP A 31 2.86 -7.29 -6.00
C ASP A 31 1.72 -7.08 -5.00
N LEU A 32 0.99 -5.98 -5.16
CA LEU A 32 -0.10 -5.62 -4.25
C LEU A 32 -1.25 -6.63 -4.28
N LYS A 33 -1.53 -7.21 -5.43
CA LYS A 33 -2.58 -8.23 -5.55
C LYS A 33 -2.22 -9.49 -4.78
N LEU A 34 -0.97 -9.92 -4.87
CA LEU A 34 -0.45 -11.03 -4.07
C LEU A 34 -0.53 -10.70 -2.57
N GLY A 35 -0.16 -9.50 -2.18
CA GLY A 35 -0.26 -9.05 -0.78
C GLY A 35 -1.68 -9.11 -0.24
N GLU A 36 -2.66 -8.65 -0.98
CA GLU A 36 -4.08 -8.74 -0.62
C GLU A 36 -4.54 -10.19 -0.47
N GLN A 37 -4.13 -11.04 -1.39
CA GLN A 37 -4.44 -12.47 -1.37
C GLN A 37 -3.86 -13.17 -0.14
N LEU A 38 -2.61 -12.88 0.20
CA LEU A 38 -1.94 -13.47 1.36
C LEU A 38 -2.57 -13.01 2.69
N ILE A 39 -2.95 -11.74 2.79
CA ILE A 39 -3.64 -11.20 3.97
C ILE A 39 -4.96 -11.94 4.20
N ALA A 40 -5.72 -12.18 3.14
CA ALA A 40 -6.97 -12.92 3.21
C ALA A 40 -6.75 -14.41 3.54
N GLU A 41 -5.78 -15.03 2.88
CA GLU A 41 -5.46 -16.46 3.02
C GLU A 41 -4.98 -16.80 4.44
N HIS A 42 -4.14 -15.99 5.02
CA HIS A 42 -3.64 -16.17 6.39
C HIS A 42 -4.56 -15.60 7.47
N LYS A 43 -5.72 -15.07 7.10
CA LYS A 43 -6.74 -14.53 8.02
C LYS A 43 -6.19 -13.51 9.01
N CYS A 44 -5.33 -12.62 8.53
CA CYS A 44 -4.68 -11.61 9.36
C CYS A 44 -5.69 -10.74 10.12
N SER A 45 -6.75 -10.28 9.45
CA SER A 45 -7.80 -9.47 10.06
C SER A 45 -8.54 -10.19 11.17
N ALA A 46 -8.78 -11.49 11.08
CA ALA A 46 -9.47 -12.25 12.11
C ALA A 46 -8.66 -12.31 13.41
N CYS A 47 -7.33 -12.47 13.31
CA CYS A 47 -6.44 -12.44 14.46
C CYS A 47 -6.38 -11.04 15.08
N HIS A 48 -6.26 -10.00 14.27
CA HIS A 48 -6.23 -8.62 14.73
C HIS A 48 -7.55 -8.20 15.38
N THR A 49 -8.68 -8.63 14.84
CA THR A 49 -10.01 -8.38 15.43
C THR A 49 -10.11 -8.96 16.84
N ARG A 50 -9.57 -10.14 17.08
CA ARG A 50 -9.56 -10.74 18.43
C ARG A 50 -8.70 -9.94 19.42
N ARG A 51 -7.66 -9.25 18.94
CA ARG A 51 -6.75 -8.47 19.79
C ARG A 51 -7.27 -7.08 20.13
N VAL A 52 -7.81 -6.37 19.13
CA VAL A 52 -8.14 -4.94 19.25
C VAL A 52 -9.62 -4.63 19.04
N GLY A 53 -10.41 -5.61 18.64
CA GLY A 53 -11.84 -5.44 18.34
C GLY A 53 -12.09 -4.80 16.97
N GLY A 54 -13.35 -4.47 16.69
CA GLY A 54 -13.77 -3.89 15.42
C GLY A 54 -13.43 -4.79 14.24
N ASP A 55 -12.88 -4.20 13.18
CA ASP A 55 -12.39 -4.91 12.00
C ASP A 55 -10.91 -5.31 12.08
N GLY A 56 -10.26 -5.04 13.22
CA GLY A 56 -8.85 -5.32 13.44
C GLY A 56 -7.90 -4.23 12.96
N SER A 57 -8.40 -3.19 12.31
CA SER A 57 -7.54 -2.16 11.69
C SER A 57 -6.87 -1.22 12.70
N ASP A 58 -7.38 -1.12 13.92
CA ASP A 58 -6.81 -0.27 14.97
C ASP A 58 -5.38 -0.67 15.36
N ILE A 59 -4.95 -1.89 15.05
CA ILE A 59 -3.58 -2.33 15.27
C ILE A 59 -2.58 -1.58 14.36
N TYR A 60 -3.05 -1.05 13.24
CA TYR A 60 -2.23 -0.37 12.23
C TYR A 60 -2.18 1.13 12.52
N ASN A 61 -1.28 1.54 13.41
CA ASN A 61 -1.13 2.94 13.77
C ASN A 61 0.24 3.47 13.35
N PRO A 62 0.32 4.35 12.33
CA PRO A 62 1.60 4.88 11.85
C PRO A 62 2.32 5.80 12.84
N GLN A 63 1.63 6.25 13.88
CA GLN A 63 2.21 7.04 14.97
C GLN A 63 2.63 6.20 16.17
N GLY A 64 2.42 4.89 16.11
CA GLY A 64 2.81 3.93 17.13
C GLY A 64 4.24 3.44 16.96
N ARG A 65 4.50 2.20 17.43
CA ARG A 65 5.83 1.58 17.35
C ARG A 65 6.31 1.34 15.93
N ILE A 66 5.39 1.04 15.02
CA ILE A 66 5.66 0.85 13.59
C ILE A 66 5.52 2.21 12.91
N ASN A 67 6.58 2.96 12.87
CA ASN A 67 6.59 4.33 12.35
C ASN A 67 7.50 4.54 11.14
N THR A 68 8.03 3.48 10.57
CA THR A 68 8.81 3.49 9.33
C THR A 68 8.45 2.31 8.44
N PRO A 69 8.70 2.41 7.11
CA PRO A 69 8.51 1.29 6.21
C PRO A 69 9.32 0.05 6.59
N GLY A 70 10.54 0.24 7.06
CA GLY A 70 11.41 -0.86 7.50
C GLY A 70 10.85 -1.59 8.72
N PHE A 71 10.34 -0.88 9.70
CA PHE A 71 9.69 -1.49 10.86
C PHE A 71 8.39 -2.21 10.47
N LEU A 72 7.63 -1.66 9.55
CA LEU A 72 6.43 -2.33 9.03
C LEU A 72 6.77 -3.68 8.40
N ARG A 73 7.73 -3.70 7.49
CA ARG A 73 8.19 -4.94 6.87
C ARG A 73 8.73 -5.93 7.90
N GLY A 74 9.50 -5.45 8.86
CA GLY A 74 10.05 -6.26 9.94
C GLY A 74 8.98 -6.91 10.81
N MET A 75 7.89 -6.20 11.08
CA MET A 75 6.75 -6.74 11.83
C MET A 75 6.02 -7.83 11.06
N VAL A 76 5.82 -7.66 9.75
CA VAL A 76 5.23 -8.70 8.90
C VAL A 76 6.12 -9.95 8.90
N GLU A 77 7.44 -9.77 8.77
CA GLU A 77 8.39 -10.89 8.84
C GLU A 77 8.35 -11.59 10.20
N GLN A 78 8.26 -10.85 11.29
CA GLN A 78 8.13 -11.42 12.62
C GLN A 78 6.87 -12.28 12.75
N CYS A 79 5.74 -11.79 12.27
CA CYS A 79 4.49 -12.56 12.25
C CYS A 79 4.61 -13.80 11.38
N ASN A 80 5.25 -13.70 10.22
CA ASN A 80 5.54 -14.83 9.34
C ASN A 80 6.30 -15.93 10.08
N THR A 81 7.34 -15.55 10.81
CA THR A 81 8.18 -16.48 11.57
C THR A 81 7.45 -17.07 12.76
N GLU A 82 6.84 -16.24 13.59
CA GLU A 82 6.15 -16.69 14.81
C GLU A 82 4.95 -17.58 14.53
N LEU A 83 4.20 -17.28 13.47
CA LEU A 83 3.01 -18.04 13.09
C LEU A 83 3.32 -19.13 12.07
N ASN A 84 4.57 -19.27 11.65
CA ASN A 84 5.03 -20.26 10.69
C ASN A 84 4.21 -20.24 9.39
N LEU A 85 4.05 -19.06 8.81
CA LEU A 85 3.21 -18.86 7.63
C LEU A 85 3.85 -19.31 6.32
N GLY A 86 5.17 -19.50 6.30
CA GLY A 86 5.90 -19.99 5.12
C GLY A 86 6.00 -18.96 3.99
N MET A 87 5.88 -17.68 4.29
CA MET A 87 6.00 -16.62 3.30
C MET A 87 7.47 -16.40 2.92
N PHE A 88 7.71 -16.25 1.62
CA PHE A 88 9.01 -15.84 1.08
C PHE A 88 9.25 -14.33 1.27
N PRO A 89 10.49 -13.83 1.14
CA PRO A 89 10.75 -12.39 1.27
C PRO A 89 9.89 -11.50 0.37
N GLU A 90 9.59 -11.94 -0.85
CA GLU A 90 8.72 -11.24 -1.79
C GLU A 90 7.28 -11.17 -1.26
N ASP A 91 6.81 -12.23 -0.63
CA ASP A 91 5.46 -12.29 -0.05
C ASP A 91 5.35 -11.34 1.13
N VAL A 92 6.34 -11.32 2.00
CA VAL A 92 6.43 -10.39 3.14
C VAL A 92 6.40 -8.95 2.64
N ASN A 93 7.16 -8.67 1.61
CA ASN A 93 7.21 -7.34 1.00
C ASN A 93 5.86 -6.94 0.39
N ALA A 94 5.19 -7.87 -0.28
CA ALA A 94 3.87 -7.65 -0.87
C ALA A 94 2.82 -7.33 0.21
N VAL A 95 2.80 -8.08 1.29
CA VAL A 95 1.90 -7.84 2.43
C VAL A 95 2.18 -6.48 3.07
N ALA A 96 3.44 -6.18 3.36
CA ALA A 96 3.83 -4.90 3.95
C ALA A 96 3.44 -3.71 3.04
N ALA A 97 3.61 -3.84 1.74
CA ALA A 97 3.22 -2.81 0.78
C ALA A 97 1.70 -2.54 0.78
N VAL A 98 0.88 -3.59 0.89
CA VAL A 98 -0.58 -3.44 1.00
C VAL A 98 -0.96 -2.75 2.31
N LEU A 99 -0.38 -3.14 3.43
CA LEU A 99 -0.63 -2.52 4.73
C LEU A 99 -0.20 -1.05 4.72
N ASN A 100 0.90 -0.74 4.04
CA ASN A 100 1.33 0.64 3.87
C ASN A 100 0.33 1.45 3.03
N ARG A 101 -0.11 0.91 1.91
CA ARG A 101 -1.10 1.57 1.05
C ARG A 101 -2.40 1.88 1.80
N ASN A 102 -2.88 0.93 2.59
CA ASN A 102 -4.20 1.01 3.21
C ASN A 102 -4.20 1.73 4.56
N HIS A 103 -3.13 1.65 5.33
CA HIS A 103 -3.13 2.07 6.72
C HIS A 103 -2.00 3.02 7.10
N TYR A 104 -0.76 2.66 6.84
CA TYR A 104 0.41 3.43 7.32
C TYR A 104 0.73 4.64 6.46
N LYS A 105 0.66 4.51 5.15
CA LYS A 105 0.86 5.59 4.17
C LYS A 105 2.23 6.27 4.27
N PHE A 106 3.25 5.51 4.63
CA PHE A 106 4.63 5.97 4.57
C PHE A 106 5.03 6.27 3.12
N LYS A 107 5.87 7.27 2.93
CA LYS A 107 6.36 7.72 1.62
C LYS A 107 7.82 7.40 1.41
#